data_92408b512e154ebdb9c06adb10690475
#
_entry.id   92408b512e154ebdb9c06adb10690475
#
_cell.length_a   1.000
_cell.length_b   1.000
_cell.length_c   1.000
_cell.angle_alpha   90.00
_cell.angle_beta   90.00
_cell.angle_gamma   90.00
#
_symmetry.space_group_name_H-M   'P 1'
#
loop_
_entity.id
_entity.type
_entity.pdbx_description
1 polymer ?
#
loop_
_entity_poly.entity_id
_entity_poly.type
_entity_poly.pdbx_seq_one_letter_code
_entity_poly.pdbx_strand_id
1 'polypeptide(L)'
;PEEYNRMRKNKEEVPENLLKRNFFSLESNKKYVSDITYLYGKECVKYLSLIEDLFNEEIVAWRISDHPDEELCENTLDLLAAERNLKGAIFHTDQGSTYLSPKFKEKIKFFGMIQSCSARGVCWDNASMESANGVIKTECLYNKFGKSKFRNRQIPIDEVVAEIAPFIEYYNNERPKQSL
;
A
#
# COMPACT_ATOMS: atom_id res chain seq x y z
N PRO A 1 -30.68 25.31 -7.12
CA PRO A 1 -30.92 24.13 -6.28
C PRO A 1 -30.58 22.81 -7.00
N GLU A 2 -30.86 22.69 -8.31
CA GLU A 2 -30.61 21.46 -9.07
C GLU A 2 -29.13 21.21 -9.34
N GLU A 3 -28.36 22.24 -9.60
CA GLU A 3 -26.91 22.18 -9.83
C GLU A 3 -26.14 21.76 -8.55
N TYR A 4 -26.56 22.26 -7.39
CA TYR A 4 -26.05 21.87 -6.08
C TYR A 4 -26.39 20.40 -5.74
N ASN A 5 -27.56 19.93 -6.14
CA ASN A 5 -27.99 18.53 -5.98
C ASN A 5 -27.30 17.61 -7.01
N ARG A 6 -26.94 18.11 -8.19
CA ARG A 6 -26.11 17.37 -9.16
C ARG A 6 -24.67 17.19 -8.66
N MET A 7 -24.09 18.23 -8.04
CA MET A 7 -22.77 18.12 -7.39
C MET A 7 -22.76 17.18 -6.19
N ARG A 8 -23.88 17.04 -5.47
CA ARG A 8 -24.04 16.05 -4.39
C ARG A 8 -24.20 14.61 -4.89
N LYS A 9 -24.76 14.39 -6.08
CA LYS A 9 -24.91 13.06 -6.70
C LYS A 9 -23.59 12.50 -7.25
N ASN A 10 -22.59 13.34 -7.48
CA ASN A 10 -21.22 12.96 -7.87
C ASN A 10 -20.28 12.78 -6.67
N LYS A 11 -20.77 12.60 -5.45
CA LYS A 11 -19.94 12.02 -4.40
C LYS A 11 -19.66 10.58 -4.83
N GLU A 12 -18.48 10.37 -5.37
CA GLU A 12 -17.96 9.03 -5.66
C GLU A 12 -18.21 8.15 -4.44
N GLU A 13 -18.97 7.09 -4.62
CA GLU A 13 -19.24 6.15 -3.53
C GLU A 13 -17.90 5.58 -3.06
N VAL A 14 -17.56 5.88 -1.81
CA VAL A 14 -16.40 5.28 -1.15
C VAL A 14 -16.73 3.80 -0.95
N PRO A 15 -15.88 2.87 -1.38
CA PRO A 15 -16.09 1.45 -1.17
C PRO A 15 -16.27 1.11 0.32
N GLU A 16 -17.14 0.14 0.61
CA GLU A 16 -17.37 -0.33 1.97
C GLU A 16 -16.13 -0.98 2.56
N ASN A 17 -15.95 -0.88 3.88
CA ASN A 17 -14.93 -1.63 4.60
C ASN A 17 -15.34 -3.10 4.73
N LEU A 18 -14.85 -3.94 3.83
CA LEU A 18 -15.15 -5.37 3.80
C LEU A 18 -14.27 -6.17 4.76
N LEU A 19 -13.09 -5.67 5.12
CA LEU A 19 -12.20 -6.37 6.06
C LEU A 19 -12.73 -6.29 7.50
N LYS A 20 -13.34 -5.19 7.91
CA LYS A 20 -13.86 -4.98 9.28
C LYS A 20 -12.84 -5.37 10.35
N ARG A 21 -11.56 -5.04 10.12
CA ARG A 21 -10.40 -5.39 10.96
C ARG A 21 -10.05 -6.89 11.00
N ASN A 22 -10.65 -7.69 10.15
CA ASN A 22 -10.25 -9.08 9.98
C ASN A 22 -9.13 -9.17 8.93
N PHE A 23 -7.89 -8.95 9.38
CA PHE A 23 -6.68 -9.03 8.56
C PHE A 23 -6.17 -10.46 8.37
N PHE A 24 -6.94 -11.45 8.77
CA PHE A 24 -6.63 -12.84 8.55
C PHE A 24 -7.21 -13.36 7.23
N SER A 25 -6.44 -14.12 6.48
CA SER A 25 -6.86 -14.83 5.28
C SER A 25 -6.54 -16.32 5.41
N LEU A 26 -7.50 -17.19 5.06
CA LEU A 26 -7.29 -18.65 5.08
C LEU A 26 -6.50 -19.16 3.86
N GLU A 27 -6.48 -18.38 2.79
CA GLU A 27 -5.87 -18.76 1.52
C GLU A 27 -5.11 -17.56 0.94
N SER A 28 -4.02 -17.83 0.24
CA SER A 28 -3.29 -16.81 -0.51
C SER A 28 -4.12 -16.27 -1.67
N ASN A 29 -3.81 -15.06 -2.08
CA ASN A 29 -4.45 -14.36 -3.20
C ASN A 29 -5.95 -14.09 -3.00
N LYS A 30 -6.41 -13.95 -1.76
CA LYS A 30 -7.82 -13.63 -1.43
C LYS A 30 -8.01 -12.25 -0.83
N LYS A 31 -7.05 -11.77 -0.06
CA LYS A 31 -7.11 -10.48 0.59
C LYS A 31 -5.76 -9.78 0.48
N TYR A 32 -5.77 -8.62 -0.15
CA TYR A 32 -4.62 -7.75 -0.26
C TYR A 32 -4.86 -6.43 0.45
N VAL A 33 -3.82 -5.89 1.03
CA VAL A 33 -3.79 -4.53 1.56
C VAL A 33 -2.72 -3.73 0.83
N SER A 34 -2.95 -2.44 0.62
CA SER A 34 -2.01 -1.56 -0.07
C SER A 34 -1.97 -0.18 0.57
N ASP A 35 -0.79 0.42 0.54
CA ASP A 35 -0.55 1.77 1.02
C ASP A 35 0.66 2.40 0.30
N ILE A 36 0.78 3.73 0.38
CA ILE A 36 1.93 4.48 -0.09
C ILE A 36 2.66 5.06 1.12
N THR A 37 3.94 4.76 1.25
CA THR A 37 4.80 5.34 2.29
C THR A 37 5.89 6.23 1.71
N TYR A 38 6.38 7.17 2.53
CA TYR A 38 7.38 8.17 2.14
C TYR A 38 8.79 7.67 2.44
N LEU A 39 9.66 7.78 1.46
CA LEU A 39 11.11 7.58 1.58
C LEU A 39 11.79 8.95 1.57
N TYR A 40 12.22 9.40 2.73
CA TYR A 40 12.85 10.70 2.88
C TYR A 40 14.35 10.62 2.61
N GLY A 41 14.81 11.33 1.59
CA GLY A 41 16.21 11.54 1.30
C GLY A 41 16.67 12.99 1.53
N LYS A 42 17.97 13.22 1.37
CA LYS A 42 18.58 14.53 1.54
C LYS A 42 18.11 15.51 0.46
N GLU A 43 18.06 15.05 -0.78
CA GLU A 43 17.75 15.89 -1.94
C GLU A 43 16.26 16.00 -2.21
N CYS A 44 15.53 14.88 -2.02
CA CYS A 44 14.13 14.79 -2.36
C CYS A 44 13.41 13.72 -1.52
N VAL A 45 12.13 13.57 -1.79
CA VAL A 45 11.27 12.49 -1.26
C VAL A 45 10.88 11.59 -2.42
N LYS A 46 10.93 10.28 -2.22
CA LYS A 46 10.30 9.30 -3.10
C LYS A 46 9.16 8.59 -2.37
N TYR A 47 8.33 7.92 -3.13
CA TYR A 47 7.12 7.27 -2.65
C TYR A 47 7.18 5.78 -2.97
N LEU A 48 7.00 4.96 -1.95
CA LEU A 48 6.99 3.51 -2.06
C LEU A 48 5.54 3.02 -1.93
N SER A 49 5.01 2.47 -3.01
CA SER A 49 3.74 1.74 -3.01
C SER A 49 4.00 0.27 -2.75
N LEU A 50 3.24 -0.31 -1.84
CA LEU A 50 3.35 -1.71 -1.41
C LEU A 50 1.99 -2.40 -1.52
N ILE A 51 2.00 -3.68 -1.89
CA ILE A 51 0.84 -4.57 -1.77
C ILE A 51 1.28 -5.79 -0.96
N GLU A 52 0.53 -6.09 0.12
CA GLU A 52 0.76 -7.23 1.00
C GLU A 52 -0.39 -8.24 0.87
N ASP A 53 -0.07 -9.53 0.79
CA ASP A 53 -1.04 -10.63 0.90
C ASP A 53 -1.26 -10.96 2.37
N LEU A 54 -2.49 -10.83 2.85
CA LEU A 54 -2.85 -11.07 4.24
C LEU A 54 -2.81 -12.55 4.67
N PHE A 55 -2.56 -13.46 3.73
CA PHE A 55 -2.41 -14.89 4.06
C PHE A 55 -1.11 -15.17 4.82
N ASN A 56 -0.03 -14.55 4.40
CA ASN A 56 1.32 -14.82 4.94
C ASN A 56 2.13 -13.53 5.18
N GLU A 57 1.49 -12.36 5.15
CA GLU A 57 2.14 -11.06 5.29
C GLU A 57 3.30 -10.85 4.29
N GLU A 58 3.19 -11.42 3.10
CA GLU A 58 4.16 -11.27 2.03
C GLU A 58 3.94 -9.97 1.28
N ILE A 59 4.98 -9.17 1.09
CA ILE A 59 4.95 -8.03 0.16
C ILE A 59 5.06 -8.60 -1.26
N VAL A 60 3.93 -8.66 -1.94
CA VAL A 60 3.77 -9.36 -3.23
C VAL A 60 3.97 -8.48 -4.46
N ALA A 61 3.88 -7.18 -4.28
CA ALA A 61 4.24 -6.19 -5.30
C ALA A 61 4.64 -4.87 -4.65
N TRP A 62 5.58 -4.17 -5.26
CA TRP A 62 6.00 -2.86 -4.82
C TRP A 62 6.63 -2.05 -5.95
N ARG A 63 6.53 -0.72 -5.85
CA ARG A 63 7.17 0.24 -6.73
C ARG A 63 7.56 1.51 -6.03
N ILE A 64 8.61 2.16 -6.55
CA ILE A 64 9.05 3.48 -6.10
C ILE A 64 8.85 4.49 -7.24
N SER A 65 8.34 5.67 -6.90
CA SER A 65 8.10 6.79 -7.83
C SER A 65 8.52 8.13 -7.20
N ASP A 66 8.66 9.12 -8.05
CA ASP A 66 8.82 10.52 -7.63
C ASP A 66 7.49 11.18 -7.23
N HIS A 67 6.36 10.55 -7.56
CA HIS A 67 5.02 11.08 -7.29
C HIS A 67 4.12 10.02 -6.65
N PRO A 68 3.30 10.39 -5.63
CA PRO A 68 2.31 9.51 -5.01
C PRO A 68 0.99 9.60 -5.77
N ASP A 69 1.01 9.29 -7.05
CA ASP A 69 -0.11 9.44 -7.98
C ASP A 69 -0.80 8.12 -8.32
N GLU A 70 -1.83 8.23 -9.16
CA GLU A 70 -2.56 7.06 -9.66
C GLU A 70 -1.65 6.10 -10.42
N GLU A 71 -0.71 6.62 -11.20
CA GLU A 71 0.19 5.83 -12.02
C GLU A 71 1.05 4.90 -11.14
N LEU A 72 1.53 5.39 -10.02
CA LEU A 72 2.26 4.56 -9.06
C LEU A 72 1.42 3.39 -8.55
N CYS A 73 0.17 3.64 -8.13
CA CYS A 73 -0.73 2.61 -7.63
C CYS A 73 -1.11 1.60 -8.73
N GLU A 74 -1.43 2.09 -9.92
CA GLU A 74 -1.79 1.26 -11.07
C GLU A 74 -0.65 0.36 -11.51
N ASN A 75 0.56 0.91 -11.62
CA ASN A 75 1.74 0.16 -12.01
C ASN A 75 2.13 -0.89 -10.95
N THR A 76 1.90 -0.61 -9.66
CA THR A 76 2.11 -1.60 -8.60
C THR A 76 1.09 -2.73 -8.69
N LEU A 77 -0.18 -2.41 -9.00
CA LEU A 77 -1.23 -3.41 -9.21
C LEU A 77 -0.98 -4.26 -10.47
N ASP A 78 -0.44 -3.67 -11.53
CA ASP A 78 -0.06 -4.40 -12.75
C ASP A 78 1.02 -5.46 -12.49
N LEU A 79 2.01 -5.15 -11.63
CA LEU A 79 3.01 -6.13 -11.22
C LEU A 79 2.37 -7.32 -10.51
N LEU A 80 1.41 -7.07 -9.61
CA LEU A 80 0.68 -8.14 -8.94
C LEU A 80 -0.13 -8.98 -9.94
N ALA A 81 -0.83 -8.32 -10.86
CA ALA A 81 -1.68 -8.99 -11.86
C ALA A 81 -0.90 -9.83 -12.87
N ALA A 82 0.37 -9.48 -13.12
CA ALA A 82 1.24 -10.25 -14.03
C ALA A 82 1.59 -11.64 -13.46
N GLU A 83 1.60 -11.80 -12.14
CA GLU A 83 2.06 -13.02 -11.48
C GLU A 83 0.92 -13.81 -10.82
N ARG A 84 -0.24 -13.19 -10.58
CA ARG A 84 -1.30 -13.78 -9.73
C ARG A 84 -2.69 -13.62 -10.36
N ASN A 85 -3.54 -14.61 -10.13
CA ASN A 85 -4.97 -14.50 -10.49
C ASN A 85 -5.71 -13.72 -9.39
N LEU A 86 -6.18 -12.54 -9.73
CA LEU A 86 -6.80 -11.59 -8.80
C LEU A 86 -8.33 -11.68 -8.73
N LYS A 87 -8.94 -12.54 -9.55
CA LYS A 87 -10.41 -12.63 -9.64
C LYS A 87 -11.05 -12.98 -8.30
N GLY A 88 -11.95 -12.12 -7.84
CA GLY A 88 -12.69 -12.25 -6.58
C GLY A 88 -11.89 -11.90 -5.32
N ALA A 89 -10.62 -11.49 -5.45
CA ALA A 89 -9.84 -11.04 -4.32
C ALA A 89 -10.29 -9.67 -3.80
N ILE A 90 -10.23 -9.45 -2.49
CA ILE A 90 -10.46 -8.15 -1.87
C ILE A 90 -9.16 -7.34 -1.94
N PHE A 91 -9.25 -6.10 -2.41
CA PHE A 91 -8.17 -5.13 -2.40
C PHE A 91 -8.52 -3.98 -1.46
N HIS A 92 -7.87 -3.91 -0.33
CA HIS A 92 -8.18 -2.97 0.74
C HIS A 92 -7.12 -1.86 0.82
N THR A 93 -7.59 -0.62 0.94
CA THR A 93 -6.75 0.58 1.04
C THR A 93 -7.33 1.56 2.05
N ASP A 94 -6.61 2.64 2.29
CA ASP A 94 -7.20 3.84 2.88
C ASP A 94 -8.10 4.58 1.86
N GLN A 95 -8.66 5.73 2.27
CA GLN A 95 -9.44 6.60 1.40
C GLN A 95 -8.57 7.65 0.69
N GLY A 96 -7.34 7.31 0.34
CA GLY A 96 -6.47 8.18 -0.46
C GLY A 96 -7.09 8.49 -1.83
N SER A 97 -6.91 9.73 -2.29
CA SER A 97 -7.49 10.18 -3.58
C SER A 97 -7.03 9.33 -4.77
N THR A 98 -5.82 8.80 -4.73
CA THR A 98 -5.26 7.89 -5.74
C THR A 98 -6.06 6.61 -5.86
N TYR A 99 -6.42 5.98 -4.73
CA TYR A 99 -7.19 4.74 -4.68
C TYR A 99 -8.68 4.93 -4.97
N LEU A 100 -9.21 6.14 -4.74
CA LEU A 100 -10.61 6.47 -5.00
C LEU A 100 -10.85 7.01 -6.41
N SER A 101 -9.80 7.21 -7.20
CA SER A 101 -9.92 7.72 -8.56
C SER A 101 -10.74 6.79 -9.46
N PRO A 102 -11.49 7.34 -10.43
CA PRO A 102 -12.26 6.54 -11.38
C PRO A 102 -11.39 5.51 -12.12
N LYS A 103 -10.21 5.92 -12.52
CA LYS A 103 -9.28 5.09 -13.29
C LYS A 103 -8.77 3.90 -12.48
N PHE A 104 -8.40 4.11 -11.22
CA PHE A 104 -7.99 3.01 -10.33
C PHE A 104 -9.16 2.06 -10.04
N LYS A 105 -10.38 2.58 -9.81
CA LYS A 105 -11.59 1.77 -9.63
C LYS A 105 -11.90 0.90 -10.86
N GLU A 106 -11.76 1.46 -12.07
CA GLU A 106 -11.92 0.70 -13.31
C GLU A 106 -10.89 -0.42 -13.42
N LYS A 107 -9.64 -0.16 -13.03
CA LYS A 107 -8.57 -1.16 -13.04
C LYS A 107 -8.82 -2.31 -12.06
N ILE A 108 -9.27 -2.01 -10.85
CA ILE A 108 -9.71 -3.03 -9.87
C ILE A 108 -10.82 -3.92 -10.47
N LYS A 109 -11.81 -3.32 -11.12
CA LYS A 109 -12.89 -4.06 -11.80
C LYS A 109 -12.38 -4.88 -12.98
N PHE A 110 -11.44 -4.33 -13.75
CA PHE A 110 -10.84 -5.03 -14.90
C PHE A 110 -10.17 -6.33 -14.49
N PHE A 111 -9.47 -6.34 -13.35
CA PHE A 111 -8.87 -7.55 -12.79
C PHE A 111 -9.87 -8.44 -12.02
N GLY A 112 -11.15 -8.05 -11.94
CA GLY A 112 -12.20 -8.80 -11.27
C GLY A 112 -12.07 -8.79 -9.74
N MET A 113 -11.35 -7.82 -9.19
CA MET A 113 -11.19 -7.63 -7.74
C MET A 113 -12.36 -6.87 -7.13
N ILE A 114 -12.46 -6.93 -5.81
CA ILE A 114 -13.46 -6.21 -5.01
C ILE A 114 -12.72 -5.15 -4.19
N GLN A 115 -13.01 -3.87 -4.46
CA GLN A 115 -12.39 -2.79 -3.71
C GLN A 115 -13.02 -2.65 -2.32
N SER A 116 -12.17 -2.42 -1.32
CA SER A 116 -12.56 -2.18 0.07
C SER A 116 -11.75 -0.99 0.61
N CYS A 117 -12.36 -0.15 1.43
CA CYS A 117 -11.65 0.99 2.01
C CYS A 117 -11.86 1.06 3.52
N SER A 118 -10.80 1.43 4.25
CA SER A 118 -10.91 1.76 5.68
C SER A 118 -11.83 2.96 5.90
N ALA A 119 -12.44 3.06 7.08
CA ALA A 119 -13.22 4.24 7.43
C ALA A 119 -12.31 5.47 7.59
N ARG A 120 -12.80 6.65 7.19
CA ARG A 120 -12.02 7.88 7.25
C ARG A 120 -11.59 8.21 8.69
N GLY A 121 -10.29 8.38 8.91
CA GLY A 121 -9.72 8.72 10.23
C GLY A 121 -9.64 7.55 11.20
N VAL A 122 -9.88 6.32 10.74
CA VAL A 122 -9.77 5.10 11.55
C VAL A 122 -8.50 4.34 11.15
N CYS A 123 -7.37 4.69 11.76
CA CYS A 123 -6.07 4.07 11.47
C CYS A 123 -6.07 2.54 11.70
N TRP A 124 -6.80 2.06 12.69
CA TRP A 124 -6.91 0.62 13.00
C TRP A 124 -7.47 -0.23 11.85
N ASP A 125 -8.15 0.39 10.90
CA ASP A 125 -8.70 -0.31 9.73
C ASP A 125 -7.65 -0.59 8.64
N ASN A 126 -6.42 -0.07 8.77
CA ASN A 126 -5.27 -0.36 7.90
C ASN A 126 -4.02 -0.80 8.70
N ALA A 127 -4.24 -1.43 9.86
CA ALA A 127 -3.17 -1.75 10.82
C ALA A 127 -2.08 -2.66 10.24
N SER A 128 -2.40 -3.59 9.32
CA SER A 128 -1.40 -4.45 8.66
C SER A 128 -0.40 -3.61 7.87
N MET A 129 -0.88 -2.70 7.02
CA MET A 129 0.01 -1.84 6.25
C MET A 129 0.79 -0.84 7.09
N GLU A 130 0.18 -0.32 8.18
CA GLU A 130 0.92 0.52 9.14
C GLU A 130 2.06 -0.26 9.79
N SER A 131 1.84 -1.55 10.11
CA SER A 131 2.87 -2.45 10.63
C SER A 131 3.98 -2.67 9.60
N ALA A 132 3.67 -3.07 8.38
CA ALA A 132 4.64 -3.29 7.30
C ALA A 132 5.49 -2.04 7.03
N ASN A 133 4.85 -0.87 6.90
CA ASN A 133 5.52 0.42 6.74
C ASN A 133 6.39 0.77 7.94
N GLY A 134 5.93 0.45 9.16
CA GLY A 134 6.69 0.63 10.40
C GLY A 134 7.95 -0.23 10.41
N VAL A 135 7.84 -1.48 10.03
CA VAL A 135 8.97 -2.44 9.93
C VAL A 135 10.00 -1.95 8.90
N ILE A 136 9.59 -1.53 7.70
CA ILE A 136 10.50 -0.97 6.70
C ILE A 136 11.26 0.23 7.27
N LYS A 137 10.57 1.15 7.95
CA LYS A 137 11.23 2.32 8.54
C LYS A 137 12.19 1.96 9.68
N THR A 138 11.79 1.05 10.56
CA THR A 138 12.55 0.74 11.79
C THR A 138 13.64 -0.31 11.53
N GLU A 139 13.31 -1.43 10.95
CA GLU A 139 14.24 -2.55 10.78
C GLU A 139 15.17 -2.34 9.57
N CYS A 140 14.68 -1.72 8.48
CA CYS A 140 15.52 -1.39 7.34
C CYS A 140 16.26 -0.05 7.57
N LEU A 141 15.54 1.05 7.48
CA LEU A 141 16.16 2.37 7.31
C LEU A 141 16.79 2.91 8.61
N TYR A 142 16.14 2.74 9.78
CA TYR A 142 16.71 3.22 11.04
C TYR A 142 17.87 2.36 11.51
N ASN A 143 17.82 1.04 11.29
CA ASN A 143 18.95 0.17 11.64
C ASN A 143 20.15 0.44 10.74
N LYS A 144 19.95 0.66 9.44
CA LYS A 144 21.03 0.93 8.48
C LYS A 144 21.67 2.28 8.69
N PHE A 145 20.88 3.34 8.77
CA PHE A 145 21.36 4.71 8.71
C PHE A 145 21.37 5.44 10.07
N GLY A 146 20.67 4.88 11.07
CA GLY A 146 20.40 5.55 12.32
C GLY A 146 19.18 6.45 12.24
N LYS A 147 18.26 6.31 13.22
CA LYS A 147 16.99 7.02 13.28
C LYS A 147 17.11 8.54 13.16
N SER A 148 18.09 9.14 13.82
CA SER A 148 18.32 10.59 13.79
C SER A 148 18.74 11.07 12.40
N LYS A 149 19.73 10.43 11.78
CA LYS A 149 20.22 10.80 10.45
C LYS A 149 19.12 10.68 9.40
N PHE A 150 18.37 9.58 9.44
CA PHE A 150 17.26 9.37 8.50
C PHE A 150 16.14 10.42 8.68
N ARG A 151 15.69 10.66 9.92
CA ARG A 151 14.64 11.66 10.18
C ARG A 151 15.06 13.07 9.81
N ASN A 152 16.33 13.41 9.96
CA ASN A 152 16.89 14.71 9.60
C ASN A 152 17.26 14.81 8.11
N ARG A 153 16.88 13.83 7.30
CA ARG A 153 17.13 13.79 5.84
C ARG A 153 18.59 13.98 5.49
N GLN A 154 19.49 13.30 6.19
CA GLN A 154 20.94 13.42 5.97
C GLN A 154 21.48 12.35 5.00
N ILE A 155 20.66 11.41 4.58
CA ILE A 155 21.03 10.29 3.71
C ILE A 155 20.65 10.61 2.28
N PRO A 156 21.53 10.43 1.29
CA PRO A 156 21.19 10.54 -0.12
C PRO A 156 20.00 9.63 -0.49
N ILE A 157 19.09 10.14 -1.31
CA ILE A 157 17.86 9.38 -1.64
C ILE A 157 18.18 8.06 -2.34
N ASP A 158 19.21 8.01 -3.17
CA ASP A 158 19.61 6.79 -3.88
C ASP A 158 20.08 5.69 -2.92
N GLU A 159 20.76 6.07 -1.82
CA GLU A 159 21.14 5.12 -0.78
C GLU A 159 19.91 4.57 -0.05
N VAL A 160 18.91 5.43 0.24
CA VAL A 160 17.63 5.01 0.86
C VAL A 160 16.90 4.03 -0.05
N VAL A 161 16.79 4.34 -1.33
CA VAL A 161 16.12 3.50 -2.34
C VAL A 161 16.82 2.15 -2.51
N ALA A 162 18.16 2.14 -2.51
CA ALA A 162 18.94 0.92 -2.69
C ALA A 162 18.73 -0.14 -1.59
N GLU A 163 18.31 0.27 -0.39
CA GLU A 163 18.04 -0.66 0.73
C GLU A 163 16.66 -1.34 0.63
N ILE A 164 15.73 -0.82 -0.17
CA ILE A 164 14.34 -1.32 -0.18
C ILE A 164 14.24 -2.73 -0.77
N ALA A 165 14.80 -2.97 -1.95
CA ALA A 165 14.69 -4.28 -2.60
C ALA A 165 15.32 -5.42 -1.77
N PRO A 166 16.56 -5.32 -1.27
CA PRO A 166 17.15 -6.37 -0.42
C PRO A 166 16.37 -6.57 0.87
N PHE A 167 15.80 -5.49 1.43
CA PHE A 167 15.02 -5.61 2.65
C PHE A 167 13.69 -6.32 2.43
N ILE A 168 12.99 -6.06 1.31
CA ILE A 168 11.73 -6.76 0.98
C ILE A 168 12.01 -8.26 0.76
N GLU A 169 13.12 -8.61 0.12
CA GLU A 169 13.54 -10.00 -0.03
C GLU A 169 13.75 -10.68 1.33
N TYR A 170 14.49 -10.03 2.24
CA TYR A 170 14.66 -10.49 3.62
C TYR A 170 13.33 -10.59 4.37
N TYR A 171 12.47 -9.57 4.25
CA TYR A 171 11.15 -9.52 4.89
C TYR A 171 10.28 -10.70 4.49
N ASN A 172 10.29 -11.05 3.21
CA ASN A 172 9.47 -12.14 2.68
C ASN A 172 10.00 -13.52 3.04
N ASN A 173 11.33 -13.73 3.00
CA ASN A 173 11.94 -15.06 3.03
C ASN A 173 12.58 -15.43 4.37
N GLU A 174 13.09 -14.47 5.13
CA GLU A 174 13.93 -14.75 6.29
C GLU A 174 13.39 -14.16 7.60
N ARG A 175 12.65 -13.04 7.53
CA ARG A 175 12.15 -12.37 8.73
C ARG A 175 11.14 -13.25 9.46
N PRO A 176 11.35 -13.52 10.79
CA PRO A 176 10.36 -14.21 11.58
C PRO A 176 9.05 -13.41 11.60
N LYS A 177 7.98 -14.00 11.11
CA LYS A 177 6.63 -13.45 11.20
C LYS A 177 5.98 -14.02 12.46
N GLN A 178 5.19 -13.21 13.16
CA GLN A 178 4.41 -13.73 14.27
C GLN A 178 3.45 -14.75 13.66
N SER A 179 3.57 -16.01 14.07
CA SER A 179 2.64 -17.07 13.65
C SER A 179 1.24 -16.66 14.07
N LEU A 180 0.37 -16.54 13.08
CA LEU A 180 -1.07 -16.38 13.25
C LEU A 180 -1.70 -17.58 13.94
#